data_b4bd5fd1dc2c0a3a08211e531798d29a
#
_entry.id   b4bd5fd1dc2c0a3a08211e531798d29a
#
_cell.length_a   1.000
_cell.length_b   1.000
_cell.length_c   1.000
_cell.angle_alpha   90.00
_cell.angle_beta   90.00
_cell.angle_gamma   90.00
#
_symmetry.space_group_name_H-M   'P 1'
#
loop_
_entity.id
_entity.type
_entity.pdbx_description
1 polymer ?
#
loop_
_entity_poly.entity_id
_entity_poly.type
_entity_poly.pdbx_seq_one_letter_code
_entity_poly.pdbx_strand_id
1 'polypeptide(L)'
;MMVQIRKIFLIFMSVVLFSTSLSFASCTAKDDNTIVVNQPTISRIQKRGTILIGTTGDYRPLSFRETDGTYWGFDIEVAGEIAKRLGVDIQFVPTSWPTLSADVQAKPQTFDLAIGGITITDARRQTMLMSDGYLANGKTILCRASEADSYQSLADIDKQEVRVMVNPGGLNEKFANENLTHATIIVHQKNEEIPSLIAEGKADIMITEITEAPYYIQTDNRLAAPLLNTPFTHGEIGVLMRKGQDDLLRLVNDVIHQMKKDGTLRQLHEKYGLVMFTYQQYCHQQRSHG
;
A
#
# COMPACT_ATOMS: atom_id res chain seq x y z
N MET A 1 68.92 53.22 45.82
CA MET A 1 70.24 52.55 45.94
C MET A 1 70.42 51.82 44.62
N MET A 2 71.02 52.50 43.64
CA MET A 2 72.36 52.17 43.10
C MET A 2 72.38 50.65 42.71
N VAL A 3 72.75 50.23 41.51
CA VAL A 3 73.91 50.66 40.64
C VAL A 3 73.62 50.06 39.26
N GLN A 4 73.63 50.81 38.21
CA GLN A 4 74.39 50.79 37.01
C GLN A 4 75.29 49.58 36.69
N ILE A 5 75.34 49.14 35.40
CA ILE A 5 76.56 49.17 34.52
C ILE A 5 76.21 48.33 33.28
N ARG A 6 76.10 48.91 32.12
CA ARG A 6 77.06 49.06 31.01
C ARG A 6 77.25 47.82 30.13
N LYS A 7 76.84 48.05 28.87
CA LYS A 7 77.52 47.93 27.55
C LYS A 7 78.23 46.64 27.17
N ILE A 8 77.89 46.13 25.96
CA ILE A 8 78.85 46.17 24.83
C ILE A 8 78.12 45.77 23.52
N PHE A 9 78.42 46.55 22.49
CA PHE A 9 78.09 46.43 21.08
C PHE A 9 78.75 45.19 20.43
N LEU A 10 78.00 44.52 19.54
CA LEU A 10 78.58 43.80 18.41
C LEU A 10 77.59 43.78 17.25
N ILE A 11 78.00 44.50 16.21
CA ILE A 11 77.35 44.54 14.88
C ILE A 11 77.68 43.22 14.19
N PHE A 12 76.63 42.49 13.74
CA PHE A 12 76.82 41.57 12.65
C PHE A 12 75.76 41.87 11.60
N MET A 13 76.22 42.30 10.46
CA MET A 13 75.52 42.50 9.21
C MET A 13 75.27 41.16 8.62
N SER A 14 74.01 40.77 8.49
CA SER A 14 73.63 39.59 7.74
C SER A 14 72.55 39.94 6.75
N VAL A 15 72.87 39.68 5.53
CA VAL A 15 72.15 39.82 4.26
C VAL A 15 70.71 39.25 4.35
N VAL A 16 69.77 40.14 4.14
CA VAL A 16 68.37 39.74 3.94
C VAL A 16 68.20 39.27 2.50
N LEU A 17 68.17 37.99 2.29
CA LEU A 17 67.60 37.34 1.06
C LEU A 17 66.12 37.41 1.12
N PHE A 18 65.52 38.29 0.34
CA PHE A 18 64.09 38.36 0.09
C PHE A 18 63.74 37.22 -0.87
N SER A 19 63.29 36.06 -0.35
CA SER A 19 62.66 35.02 -1.14
C SER A 19 61.15 35.31 -1.21
N THR A 20 60.69 35.85 -2.33
CA THR A 20 59.29 35.97 -2.69
C THR A 20 58.72 34.56 -3.03
N SER A 21 58.15 33.93 -2.05
CA SER A 21 57.31 32.72 -2.28
C SER A 21 56.02 33.19 -2.91
N LEU A 22 55.89 33.02 -4.23
CA LEU A 22 54.57 33.02 -4.92
C LEU A 22 53.77 31.83 -4.42
N SER A 23 52.83 32.06 -3.51
CA SER A 23 51.81 31.11 -3.18
C SER A 23 50.81 31.04 -4.34
N PHE A 24 50.96 30.03 -5.20
CA PHE A 24 49.90 29.66 -6.09
C PHE A 24 48.74 29.09 -5.23
N ALA A 25 47.71 29.89 -5.00
CA ALA A 25 46.44 29.41 -4.52
C ALA A 25 45.86 28.55 -5.64
N SER A 26 46.08 27.23 -5.55
CA SER A 26 45.41 26.26 -6.36
C SER A 26 43.93 26.24 -5.88
N CYS A 27 43.07 26.97 -6.56
CA CYS A 27 41.64 26.78 -6.48
C CYS A 27 41.34 25.40 -7.07
N THR A 28 41.44 24.35 -6.24
CA THR A 28 40.77 23.10 -6.55
C THR A 28 39.29 23.38 -6.43
N ALA A 29 38.62 23.60 -7.57
CA ALA A 29 37.20 23.44 -7.67
C ALA A 29 36.90 22.02 -7.15
N LYS A 30 36.29 21.91 -5.99
CA LYS A 30 35.62 20.67 -5.60
C LYS A 30 34.54 20.48 -6.64
N ASP A 31 34.78 19.59 -7.58
CA ASP A 31 33.70 18.93 -8.31
C ASP A 31 32.87 18.20 -7.26
N ASP A 32 31.83 18.87 -6.77
CA ASP A 32 30.76 18.30 -5.95
C ASP A 32 29.87 17.45 -6.84
N ASN A 33 30.51 16.57 -7.61
CA ASN A 33 29.84 15.43 -8.25
C ASN A 33 29.70 14.33 -7.20
N THR A 34 29.03 14.64 -6.10
CA THR A 34 28.50 13.64 -5.20
C THR A 34 27.50 12.84 -6.04
N ILE A 35 27.98 11.71 -6.61
CA ILE A 35 27.10 10.65 -7.07
C ILE A 35 26.21 10.34 -5.85
N VAL A 36 24.98 10.80 -5.88
CA VAL A 36 23.97 10.42 -4.90
C VAL A 36 23.75 8.93 -5.15
N VAL A 37 24.58 8.10 -4.53
CA VAL A 37 24.39 6.66 -4.49
C VAL A 37 23.08 6.48 -3.73
N ASN A 38 22.01 6.23 -4.50
CA ASN A 38 20.69 5.99 -3.95
C ASN A 38 20.81 4.74 -3.06
N GLN A 39 20.86 4.94 -1.74
CA GLN A 39 21.04 3.83 -0.81
C GLN A 39 19.88 2.84 -1.02
N PRO A 40 20.12 1.51 -1.00
CA PRO A 40 19.07 0.52 -1.11
C PRO A 40 17.95 0.81 -0.11
N THR A 41 16.70 0.63 -0.54
CA THR A 41 15.51 0.96 0.28
C THR A 41 15.54 0.21 1.61
N ILE A 42 15.91 -1.08 1.59
CA ILE A 42 16.04 -1.91 2.80
C ILE A 42 17.02 -1.29 3.80
N SER A 43 18.22 -0.88 3.34
CA SER A 43 19.24 -0.27 4.23
C SER A 43 18.74 1.03 4.87
N ARG A 44 17.97 1.83 4.13
CA ARG A 44 17.35 3.07 4.65
C ARG A 44 16.30 2.76 5.72
N ILE A 45 15.44 1.77 5.49
CA ILE A 45 14.42 1.32 6.45
C ILE A 45 15.07 0.79 7.72
N GLN A 46 16.06 -0.10 7.59
CA GLN A 46 16.78 -0.68 8.72
C GLN A 46 17.54 0.36 9.54
N LYS A 47 18.19 1.33 8.89
CA LYS A 47 18.85 2.45 9.58
C LYS A 47 17.87 3.33 10.36
N ARG A 48 16.65 3.49 9.85
CA ARG A 48 15.57 4.22 10.55
C ARG A 48 14.99 3.40 11.71
N GLY A 49 15.09 2.06 11.68
CA GLY A 49 14.52 1.14 12.66
C GLY A 49 13.00 0.96 12.54
N THR A 50 12.39 1.50 11.52
CA THR A 50 10.93 1.52 11.34
C THR A 50 10.58 1.46 9.85
N ILE A 51 9.61 0.61 9.47
CA ILE A 51 9.00 0.67 8.15
C ILE A 51 7.72 1.50 8.21
N LEU A 52 7.56 2.44 7.25
CA LEU A 52 6.36 3.25 7.10
C LEU A 52 5.44 2.56 6.10
N ILE A 53 4.21 2.25 6.53
CA ILE A 53 3.25 1.47 5.73
C ILE A 53 1.98 2.28 5.52
N GLY A 54 1.68 2.64 4.27
CA GLY A 54 0.44 3.29 3.87
C GLY A 54 -0.73 2.30 3.89
N THR A 55 -1.84 2.67 4.51
CA THR A 55 -3.07 1.89 4.49
C THR A 55 -4.30 2.79 4.63
N THR A 56 -5.42 2.41 3.99
CA THR A 56 -6.66 3.19 4.06
C THR A 56 -7.38 2.99 5.39
N GLY A 57 -7.28 1.79 5.97
CA GLY A 57 -7.88 1.48 7.27
C GLY A 57 -9.42 1.48 7.28
N ASP A 58 -10.05 1.30 6.12
CA ASP A 58 -11.51 1.31 5.93
C ASP A 58 -12.05 0.04 5.23
N TYR A 59 -11.25 -1.04 5.18
CA TYR A 59 -11.52 -2.22 4.36
C TYR A 59 -11.44 -3.51 5.18
N ARG A 60 -12.56 -3.85 5.89
CA ARG A 60 -12.68 -5.09 6.66
C ARG A 60 -12.82 -6.31 5.75
N PRO A 61 -12.25 -7.47 6.11
CA PRO A 61 -11.37 -7.74 7.24
C PRO A 61 -9.87 -7.59 6.90
N LEU A 62 -9.52 -6.92 5.78
CA LEU A 62 -8.14 -6.84 5.30
C LEU A 62 -7.34 -5.77 6.05
N SER A 63 -7.88 -4.56 6.19
CA SER A 63 -7.26 -3.45 6.91
C SER A 63 -8.33 -2.55 7.52
N PHE A 64 -8.33 -2.44 8.82
CA PHE A 64 -9.26 -1.57 9.53
C PHE A 64 -8.56 -0.81 10.64
N ARG A 65 -8.89 0.48 10.77
CA ARG A 65 -8.40 1.36 11.84
C ARG A 65 -9.50 1.58 12.87
N GLU A 66 -9.23 1.19 14.11
CA GLU A 66 -10.11 1.44 15.24
C GLU A 66 -10.13 2.91 15.66
N THR A 67 -11.10 3.26 16.48
CA THR A 67 -11.26 4.63 16.99
C THR A 67 -10.11 5.09 17.89
N ASP A 68 -9.41 4.16 18.55
CA ASP A 68 -8.20 4.41 19.33
C ASP A 68 -6.94 4.55 18.47
N GLY A 69 -7.06 4.35 17.15
CA GLY A 69 -5.97 4.46 16.17
C GLY A 69 -5.22 3.17 15.89
N THR A 70 -5.55 2.06 16.57
CA THR A 70 -4.96 0.76 16.28
C THR A 70 -5.43 0.20 14.94
N TYR A 71 -4.56 -0.59 14.28
CA TYR A 71 -4.91 -1.26 13.04
C TYR A 71 -5.00 -2.76 13.25
N TRP A 72 -5.95 -3.39 12.58
CA TRP A 72 -6.07 -4.83 12.53
C TRP A 72 -6.54 -5.29 11.14
N GLY A 73 -6.38 -6.58 10.88
CA GLY A 73 -6.84 -7.21 9.65
C GLY A 73 -5.80 -8.15 9.06
N PHE A 74 -6.23 -8.90 8.07
CA PHE A 74 -5.39 -9.87 7.37
C PHE A 74 -4.12 -9.22 6.80
N ASP A 75 -4.25 -8.08 6.12
CA ASP A 75 -3.12 -7.37 5.53
C ASP A 75 -2.22 -6.72 6.56
N ILE A 76 -2.77 -6.38 7.74
CA ILE A 76 -1.98 -5.87 8.87
C ILE A 76 -1.05 -6.97 9.42
N GLU A 77 -1.52 -8.23 9.46
CA GLU A 77 -0.68 -9.38 9.83
C GLU A 77 0.40 -9.67 8.78
N VAL A 78 0.06 -9.58 7.49
CA VAL A 78 1.06 -9.69 6.39
C VAL A 78 2.13 -8.60 6.52
N ALA A 79 1.73 -7.37 6.83
CA ALA A 79 2.67 -6.28 7.14
C ALA A 79 3.59 -6.60 8.32
N GLY A 80 3.04 -7.27 9.35
CA GLY A 80 3.81 -7.76 10.50
C GLY A 80 4.93 -8.73 10.11
N GLU A 81 4.65 -9.68 9.23
CA GLU A 81 5.68 -10.63 8.74
C GLU A 81 6.75 -9.93 7.88
N ILE A 82 6.37 -8.92 7.09
CA ILE A 82 7.33 -8.10 6.32
C ILE A 82 8.27 -7.35 7.28
N ALA A 83 7.72 -6.67 8.28
CA ALA A 83 8.51 -5.91 9.26
C ALA A 83 9.44 -6.80 10.08
N LYS A 84 8.95 -7.97 10.52
CA LYS A 84 9.72 -9.00 11.20
C LYS A 84 10.90 -9.48 10.35
N ARG A 85 10.71 -9.70 9.08
CA ARG A 85 11.78 -10.08 8.13
C ARG A 85 12.82 -8.99 7.97
N LEU A 86 12.42 -7.71 8.02
CA LEU A 86 13.31 -6.55 7.99
C LEU A 86 14.05 -6.32 9.31
N GLY A 87 13.51 -6.84 10.44
CA GLY A 87 14.01 -6.59 11.78
C GLY A 87 13.76 -5.17 12.28
N VAL A 88 12.56 -4.61 11.96
CA VAL A 88 12.18 -3.23 12.28
C VAL A 88 10.75 -3.14 12.82
N ASP A 89 10.43 -2.03 13.47
CA ASP A 89 9.07 -1.71 13.91
C ASP A 89 8.19 -1.23 12.73
N ILE A 90 6.86 -1.22 12.94
CA ILE A 90 5.89 -0.70 11.97
C ILE A 90 5.35 0.64 12.45
N GLN A 91 5.24 1.58 11.53
CA GLN A 91 4.40 2.76 11.67
C GLN A 91 3.41 2.81 10.50
N PHE A 92 2.12 2.71 10.80
CA PHE A 92 1.09 2.90 9.80
C PHE A 92 0.88 4.39 9.50
N VAL A 93 0.74 4.71 8.21
CA VAL A 93 0.50 6.05 7.69
C VAL A 93 -0.85 6.05 6.99
N PRO A 94 -1.83 6.83 7.47
CA PRO A 94 -3.13 6.93 6.82
C PRO A 94 -3.01 7.41 5.37
N THR A 95 -3.73 6.76 4.47
CA THR A 95 -3.97 7.20 3.09
C THR A 95 -5.45 7.01 2.75
N SER A 96 -5.86 7.26 1.52
CA SER A 96 -7.23 7.06 1.05
C SER A 96 -7.24 6.47 -0.35
N TRP A 97 -8.33 5.83 -0.74
CA TRP A 97 -8.45 5.27 -2.10
C TRP A 97 -8.23 6.31 -3.20
N PRO A 98 -8.78 7.55 -3.11
CA PRO A 98 -8.52 8.59 -4.10
C PRO A 98 -7.05 9.02 -4.20
N THR A 99 -6.31 9.04 -3.08
CA THR A 99 -4.95 9.58 -3.03
C THR A 99 -3.87 8.51 -3.09
N LEU A 100 -4.19 7.22 -2.89
CA LEU A 100 -3.24 6.10 -2.76
C LEU A 100 -2.12 6.13 -3.81
N SER A 101 -2.48 6.27 -5.08
CA SER A 101 -1.48 6.25 -6.17
C SER A 101 -0.57 7.47 -6.16
N ALA A 102 -1.07 8.63 -5.77
CA ALA A 102 -0.29 9.86 -5.61
C ALA A 102 0.61 9.78 -4.38
N ASP A 103 0.09 9.25 -3.26
CA ASP A 103 0.83 9.14 -2.01
C ASP A 103 2.01 8.15 -2.12
N VAL A 104 1.83 7.02 -2.83
CA VAL A 104 2.93 6.06 -3.14
C VAL A 104 4.05 6.73 -3.91
N GLN A 105 3.71 7.66 -4.82
CA GLN A 105 4.65 8.33 -5.71
C GLN A 105 5.15 9.68 -5.16
N ALA A 106 4.67 10.11 -4.00
CA ALA A 106 4.95 11.41 -3.40
C ALA A 106 6.46 11.68 -3.21
N LYS A 107 6.85 12.96 -3.35
CA LYS A 107 8.19 13.47 -3.07
C LYS A 107 8.10 14.69 -2.15
N PRO A 108 8.61 14.62 -0.90
CA PRO A 108 9.29 13.47 -0.28
C PRO A 108 8.37 12.27 -0.11
N GLN A 109 8.96 11.07 0.04
CA GLN A 109 8.22 9.82 0.23
C GLN A 109 7.51 9.82 1.59
N THR A 110 6.20 9.51 1.60
CA THR A 110 5.38 9.51 2.82
C THR A 110 5.40 8.15 3.53
N PHE A 111 5.48 7.04 2.78
CA PHE A 111 5.61 5.69 3.30
C PHE A 111 6.43 4.79 2.35
N ASP A 112 6.95 3.68 2.85
CA ASP A 112 7.84 2.79 2.10
C ASP A 112 7.08 1.85 1.17
N LEU A 113 5.93 1.35 1.61
CA LEU A 113 4.99 0.52 0.85
C LEU A 113 3.56 0.80 1.29
N ALA A 114 2.58 0.35 0.50
CA ALA A 114 1.17 0.37 0.87
C ALA A 114 0.55 -1.03 0.83
N ILE A 115 -0.33 -1.33 1.79
CA ILE A 115 -1.04 -2.60 1.94
C ILE A 115 -2.46 -2.34 2.48
N GLY A 116 -3.41 -3.23 2.22
CA GLY A 116 -4.79 -3.11 2.72
C GLY A 116 -5.82 -3.31 1.60
N GLY A 117 -5.90 -4.52 1.04
CA GLY A 117 -6.86 -4.84 -0.01
C GLY A 117 -6.53 -4.27 -1.39
N ILE A 118 -5.26 -4.04 -1.67
CA ILE A 118 -4.84 -3.39 -2.92
C ILE A 118 -4.78 -4.42 -4.04
N THR A 119 -5.78 -4.40 -4.93
CA THR A 119 -5.83 -5.29 -6.10
C THR A 119 -4.69 -4.99 -7.08
N ILE A 120 -4.02 -6.02 -7.53
CA ILE A 120 -3.01 -5.98 -8.58
C ILE A 120 -3.71 -5.68 -9.91
N THR A 121 -3.25 -4.64 -10.62
CA THR A 121 -3.75 -4.30 -11.96
C THR A 121 -2.60 -3.89 -12.88
N ASP A 122 -2.78 -4.04 -14.18
CA ASP A 122 -1.79 -3.61 -15.17
C ASP A 122 -1.54 -2.09 -15.11
N ALA A 123 -2.57 -1.29 -14.87
CA ALA A 123 -2.43 0.15 -14.70
C ALA A 123 -1.53 0.52 -13.52
N ARG A 124 -1.63 -0.21 -12.38
CA ARG A 124 -0.74 -0.03 -11.24
C ARG A 124 0.68 -0.50 -11.55
N ARG A 125 0.84 -1.64 -12.23
CA ARG A 125 2.16 -2.18 -12.63
C ARG A 125 2.90 -1.27 -13.62
N GLN A 126 2.20 -0.53 -14.47
CA GLN A 126 2.81 0.44 -15.40
C GLN A 126 3.53 1.58 -14.67
N THR A 127 2.96 2.09 -13.60
CA THR A 127 3.47 3.30 -12.91
C THR A 127 4.14 3.01 -11.57
N MET A 128 3.89 1.86 -10.95
CA MET A 128 4.37 1.46 -9.63
C MET A 128 4.88 0.01 -9.66
N LEU A 129 5.43 -0.47 -8.54
CA LEU A 129 5.75 -1.87 -8.31
C LEU A 129 4.61 -2.53 -7.54
N MET A 130 4.25 -3.74 -7.95
CA MET A 130 3.30 -4.61 -7.25
C MET A 130 4.01 -5.91 -6.90
N SER A 131 3.80 -6.40 -5.69
CA SER A 131 4.26 -7.73 -5.29
C SER A 131 3.56 -8.84 -6.08
N ASP A 132 3.98 -10.06 -5.86
CA ASP A 132 3.19 -11.25 -6.18
C ASP A 132 1.89 -11.24 -5.39
N GLY A 133 0.82 -11.81 -5.97
CA GLY A 133 -0.47 -11.92 -5.32
C GLY A 133 -0.44 -12.93 -4.16
N TYR A 134 -1.17 -12.63 -3.09
CA TYR A 134 -1.24 -13.51 -1.92
C TYR A 134 -2.66 -13.84 -1.48
N LEU A 135 -3.67 -13.19 -2.07
CA LEU A 135 -5.09 -13.42 -1.80
C LEU A 135 -5.87 -13.22 -3.09
N ALA A 136 -6.66 -14.22 -3.50
CA ALA A 136 -7.56 -14.10 -4.64
C ALA A 136 -8.63 -13.03 -4.37
N ASN A 137 -8.96 -12.25 -5.39
CA ASN A 137 -9.95 -11.17 -5.31
C ASN A 137 -10.80 -11.09 -6.58
N GLY A 138 -11.95 -10.43 -6.49
CA GLY A 138 -12.84 -10.19 -7.61
C GLY A 138 -14.03 -9.35 -7.21
N LYS A 139 -14.61 -8.60 -8.16
CA LYS A 139 -15.79 -7.78 -7.92
C LYS A 139 -17.03 -8.64 -7.75
N THR A 140 -17.78 -8.33 -6.72
CA THR A 140 -19.07 -8.93 -6.40
C THR A 140 -20.02 -7.87 -5.89
N ILE A 141 -21.18 -8.26 -5.42
CA ILE A 141 -22.16 -7.36 -4.83
C ILE A 141 -22.50 -7.77 -3.40
N LEU A 142 -22.91 -6.76 -2.64
CA LEU A 142 -23.62 -6.93 -1.37
C LEU A 142 -25.01 -6.32 -1.54
N CYS A 143 -26.06 -7.04 -1.13
CA CYS A 143 -27.44 -6.59 -1.19
C CYS A 143 -28.20 -7.04 0.05
N ARG A 144 -29.48 -6.67 0.19
CA ARG A 144 -30.35 -7.23 1.23
C ARG A 144 -30.59 -8.72 0.97
N ALA A 145 -30.57 -9.51 2.04
CA ALA A 145 -30.78 -10.97 1.95
C ALA A 145 -32.18 -11.34 1.33
N SER A 146 -33.19 -10.51 1.60
CA SER A 146 -34.54 -10.67 1.01
C SER A 146 -34.62 -10.43 -0.49
N GLU A 147 -33.59 -9.83 -1.09
CA GLU A 147 -33.53 -9.47 -2.51
C GLU A 147 -32.45 -10.23 -3.27
N ALA A 148 -31.74 -11.13 -2.62
CA ALA A 148 -30.60 -11.83 -3.21
C ALA A 148 -30.94 -12.53 -4.53
N ASP A 149 -32.12 -13.14 -4.63
CA ASP A 149 -32.56 -13.84 -5.85
C ASP A 149 -32.81 -12.90 -7.03
N SER A 150 -32.97 -11.60 -6.79
CA SER A 150 -33.21 -10.59 -7.83
C SER A 150 -31.93 -10.12 -8.51
N TYR A 151 -30.76 -10.43 -7.96
CA TYR A 151 -29.47 -9.90 -8.41
C TYR A 151 -28.46 -11.02 -8.69
N GLN A 152 -28.67 -11.73 -9.81
CA GLN A 152 -27.86 -12.88 -10.20
C GLN A 152 -26.88 -12.61 -11.36
N SER A 153 -26.92 -11.40 -11.93
CA SER A 153 -26.09 -11.00 -13.06
C SER A 153 -25.85 -9.49 -13.10
N LEU A 154 -24.89 -9.06 -13.93
CA LEU A 154 -24.68 -7.63 -14.19
C LEU A 154 -25.93 -6.97 -14.79
N ALA A 155 -26.67 -7.66 -15.66
CA ALA A 155 -27.91 -7.16 -16.27
C ALA A 155 -29.04 -6.96 -15.24
N ASP A 156 -29.04 -7.72 -14.14
CA ASP A 156 -30.04 -7.54 -13.08
C ASP A 156 -29.77 -6.30 -12.24
N ILE A 157 -28.52 -5.86 -12.14
CA ILE A 157 -28.15 -4.69 -11.36
C ILE A 157 -28.05 -3.41 -12.21
N ASP A 158 -27.90 -3.52 -13.54
CA ASP A 158 -27.86 -2.36 -14.44
C ASP A 158 -29.26 -1.97 -14.94
N LYS A 159 -30.15 -1.62 -14.01
CA LYS A 159 -31.52 -1.18 -14.30
C LYS A 159 -31.76 0.20 -13.69
N GLN A 160 -32.63 1.00 -14.33
CA GLN A 160 -32.89 2.38 -13.94
C GLN A 160 -33.40 2.53 -12.49
N GLU A 161 -34.14 1.53 -11.99
CA GLU A 161 -34.66 1.49 -10.63
C GLU A 161 -33.66 1.08 -9.58
N VAL A 162 -32.50 0.53 -9.98
CA VAL A 162 -31.47 0.02 -9.04
C VAL A 162 -30.51 1.14 -8.63
N ARG A 163 -30.36 1.29 -7.32
CA ARG A 163 -29.43 2.23 -6.69
C ARG A 163 -28.20 1.49 -6.24
N VAL A 164 -27.06 1.82 -6.85
CA VAL A 164 -25.76 1.16 -6.59
C VAL A 164 -24.87 2.10 -5.80
N MET A 165 -24.43 1.69 -4.62
CA MET A 165 -23.56 2.49 -3.76
C MET A 165 -22.10 2.02 -3.85
N VAL A 166 -21.18 2.98 -3.92
CA VAL A 166 -19.73 2.75 -4.02
C VAL A 166 -18.97 3.77 -3.16
N ASN A 167 -17.77 3.40 -2.72
CA ASN A 167 -16.83 4.36 -2.13
C ASN A 167 -16.03 5.10 -3.22
N PRO A 168 -15.58 6.36 -2.99
CA PRO A 168 -14.90 7.17 -4.00
C PRO A 168 -13.46 6.70 -4.27
N GLY A 169 -13.01 6.90 -5.51
CA GLY A 169 -11.60 6.82 -5.94
C GLY A 169 -11.02 5.41 -6.01
N GLY A 170 -11.79 4.38 -5.67
CA GLY A 170 -11.39 2.98 -5.71
C GLY A 170 -11.76 2.27 -7.01
N LEU A 171 -11.37 0.98 -7.07
CA LEU A 171 -11.74 0.12 -8.21
C LEU A 171 -13.23 -0.24 -8.21
N ASN A 172 -13.94 -0.09 -7.09
CA ASN A 172 -15.40 -0.32 -7.01
C ASN A 172 -16.15 0.76 -7.77
N GLU A 173 -15.82 2.04 -7.53
CA GLU A 173 -16.40 3.17 -8.28
C GLU A 173 -16.05 3.07 -9.76
N LYS A 174 -14.78 2.77 -10.09
CA LYS A 174 -14.37 2.60 -11.48
C LYS A 174 -15.18 1.50 -12.17
N PHE A 175 -15.31 0.32 -11.53
CA PHE A 175 -16.08 -0.81 -12.07
C PHE A 175 -17.56 -0.42 -12.30
N ALA A 176 -18.20 0.24 -11.34
CA ALA A 176 -19.57 0.69 -11.47
C ALA A 176 -19.74 1.64 -12.67
N ASN A 177 -18.89 2.66 -12.78
CA ASN A 177 -18.95 3.65 -13.86
C ASN A 177 -18.67 3.05 -15.27
N GLU A 178 -17.85 2.02 -15.36
CA GLU A 178 -17.50 1.36 -16.64
C GLU A 178 -18.54 0.33 -17.09
N ASN A 179 -19.30 -0.25 -16.17
CA ASN A 179 -20.16 -1.41 -16.46
C ASN A 179 -21.66 -1.18 -16.24
N LEU A 180 -22.01 -0.12 -15.51
CA LEU A 180 -23.41 0.19 -15.21
C LEU A 180 -23.81 1.50 -15.91
N THR A 181 -24.69 1.40 -16.89
CA THR A 181 -25.10 2.52 -17.75
C THR A 181 -26.50 3.01 -17.45
N HIS A 182 -27.33 2.21 -16.79
CA HIS A 182 -28.72 2.49 -16.48
C HIS A 182 -28.96 2.70 -14.99
N ALA A 183 -28.24 1.97 -14.13
CA ALA A 183 -28.38 2.07 -12.69
C ALA A 183 -27.97 3.43 -12.13
N THR A 184 -28.60 3.84 -11.04
CA THR A 184 -28.22 5.07 -10.33
C THR A 184 -27.02 4.81 -9.42
N ILE A 185 -25.86 5.38 -9.75
CA ILE A 185 -24.64 5.25 -8.93
C ILE A 185 -24.62 6.33 -7.85
N ILE A 186 -24.47 5.92 -6.59
CA ILE A 186 -24.39 6.77 -5.40
C ILE A 186 -22.99 6.62 -4.80
N VAL A 187 -22.23 7.72 -4.74
CA VAL A 187 -20.91 7.73 -4.09
C VAL A 187 -21.07 8.10 -2.63
N HIS A 188 -20.66 7.19 -1.72
CA HIS A 188 -20.64 7.42 -0.28
C HIS A 188 -19.21 7.47 0.25
N GLN A 189 -18.90 8.50 1.06
CA GLN A 189 -17.51 8.82 1.41
C GLN A 189 -16.82 7.80 2.34
N LYS A 190 -17.60 7.08 3.12
CA LYS A 190 -17.06 6.11 4.10
C LYS A 190 -17.46 4.69 3.70
N ASN A 191 -16.47 3.93 3.25
CA ASN A 191 -16.68 2.56 2.80
C ASN A 191 -17.36 1.69 3.86
N GLU A 192 -16.93 1.80 5.09
CA GLU A 192 -17.41 1.01 6.22
C GLU A 192 -18.88 1.25 6.62
N GLU A 193 -19.48 2.37 6.19
CA GLU A 193 -20.89 2.67 6.44
C GLU A 193 -21.82 2.06 5.39
N ILE A 194 -21.32 1.79 4.17
CA ILE A 194 -22.15 1.35 3.04
C ILE A 194 -22.93 0.07 3.33
N PRO A 195 -22.38 -0.99 3.93
CA PRO A 195 -23.14 -2.21 4.22
C PRO A 195 -24.37 -1.96 5.09
N SER A 196 -24.27 -1.13 6.12
CA SER A 196 -25.42 -0.74 6.96
C SER A 196 -26.48 0.03 6.17
N LEU A 197 -26.04 0.93 5.28
CA LEU A 197 -26.95 1.69 4.42
C LEU A 197 -27.70 0.79 3.42
N ILE A 198 -27.07 -0.26 2.90
CA ILE A 198 -27.74 -1.30 2.09
C ILE A 198 -28.77 -2.05 2.93
N ALA A 199 -28.40 -2.50 4.12
CA ALA A 199 -29.31 -3.20 5.03
C ALA A 199 -30.54 -2.35 5.43
N GLU A 200 -30.38 -1.03 5.50
CA GLU A 200 -31.42 -0.05 5.80
C GLU A 200 -32.24 0.39 4.56
N GLY A 201 -31.92 -0.11 3.35
CA GLY A 201 -32.63 0.24 2.11
C GLY A 201 -32.34 1.64 1.58
N LYS A 202 -31.23 2.27 1.99
CA LYS A 202 -30.79 3.57 1.47
C LYS A 202 -30.25 3.47 0.03
N ALA A 203 -29.72 2.30 -0.33
CA ALA A 203 -29.45 1.86 -1.69
C ALA A 203 -29.77 0.36 -1.78
N ASP A 204 -29.67 -0.21 -2.97
CA ASP A 204 -30.09 -1.58 -3.20
C ASP A 204 -28.89 -2.52 -3.24
N ILE A 205 -27.76 -2.03 -3.78
CA ILE A 205 -26.53 -2.79 -4.01
C ILE A 205 -25.31 -1.96 -3.58
N MET A 206 -24.34 -2.64 -2.97
CA MET A 206 -22.96 -2.18 -2.90
C MET A 206 -22.11 -2.97 -3.89
N ILE A 207 -21.36 -2.32 -4.77
CA ILE A 207 -20.24 -2.98 -5.45
C ILE A 207 -19.12 -3.15 -4.43
N THR A 208 -18.71 -4.40 -4.22
CA THR A 208 -17.68 -4.80 -3.27
C THR A 208 -16.80 -5.89 -3.87
N GLU A 209 -16.05 -6.60 -3.04
CA GLU A 209 -15.14 -7.65 -3.44
C GLU A 209 -15.37 -8.95 -2.65
N ILE A 210 -14.98 -10.09 -3.23
CA ILE A 210 -15.12 -11.41 -2.59
C ILE A 210 -14.31 -11.53 -1.31
N THR A 211 -13.35 -10.67 -1.09
CA THR A 211 -12.54 -10.58 0.15
C THR A 211 -13.22 -9.76 1.24
N GLU A 212 -14.16 -8.88 0.91
CA GLU A 212 -14.86 -7.99 1.83
C GLU A 212 -16.27 -8.50 2.18
N ALA A 213 -17.05 -8.90 1.17
CA ALA A 213 -18.44 -9.31 1.34
C ALA A 213 -18.66 -10.40 2.41
N PRO A 214 -17.81 -11.44 2.56
CA PRO A 214 -17.98 -12.48 3.58
C PRO A 214 -18.01 -11.93 5.00
N TYR A 215 -17.21 -10.91 5.30
CA TYR A 215 -17.21 -10.26 6.61
C TYR A 215 -18.59 -9.67 6.95
N TYR A 216 -19.20 -8.95 6.01
CA TYR A 216 -20.47 -8.27 6.24
C TYR A 216 -21.65 -9.23 6.32
N ILE A 217 -21.70 -10.29 5.49
CA ILE A 217 -22.77 -11.28 5.58
C ILE A 217 -22.67 -12.16 6.84
N GLN A 218 -21.49 -12.28 7.46
CA GLN A 218 -21.33 -12.97 8.74
C GLN A 218 -21.71 -12.08 9.93
N THR A 219 -21.55 -10.77 9.80
CA THR A 219 -21.80 -9.81 10.90
C THR A 219 -23.18 -9.20 10.86
N ASP A 220 -23.88 -9.23 9.71
CA ASP A 220 -25.24 -8.73 9.55
C ASP A 220 -26.07 -9.70 8.67
N ASN A 221 -26.97 -10.44 9.27
CA ASN A 221 -27.82 -11.44 8.58
C ASN A 221 -28.89 -10.82 7.66
N ARG A 222 -29.04 -9.50 7.64
CA ARG A 222 -29.91 -8.78 6.69
C ARG A 222 -29.24 -8.68 5.31
N LEU A 223 -27.95 -9.00 5.19
CA LEU A 223 -27.13 -8.87 3.98
C LEU A 223 -26.87 -10.24 3.35
N ALA A 224 -26.68 -10.22 2.03
CA ALA A 224 -26.26 -11.35 1.22
C ALA A 224 -25.30 -10.93 0.11
N ALA A 225 -24.48 -11.88 -0.36
CA ALA A 225 -23.58 -11.72 -1.50
C ALA A 225 -23.84 -12.84 -2.52
N PRO A 226 -24.91 -12.74 -3.34
CA PRO A 226 -25.36 -13.84 -4.20
C PRO A 226 -24.33 -14.23 -5.28
N LEU A 227 -23.42 -13.33 -5.65
CA LEU A 227 -22.39 -13.56 -6.66
C LEU A 227 -20.99 -13.79 -6.05
N LEU A 228 -20.93 -14.25 -4.79
CA LEU A 228 -19.66 -14.50 -4.11
C LEU A 228 -18.80 -15.56 -4.83
N ASN A 229 -19.44 -16.62 -5.35
CA ASN A 229 -18.78 -17.72 -6.06
C ASN A 229 -18.63 -17.50 -7.56
N THR A 230 -19.27 -16.48 -8.10
CA THR A 230 -19.26 -16.10 -9.52
C THR A 230 -18.99 -14.60 -9.69
N PRO A 231 -17.85 -14.11 -9.19
CA PRO A 231 -17.55 -12.68 -9.23
C PRO A 231 -17.41 -12.17 -10.66
N PHE A 232 -17.70 -10.91 -10.89
CA PHE A 232 -17.63 -10.25 -12.20
C PHE A 232 -16.19 -10.14 -12.74
N THR A 233 -15.20 -10.11 -11.85
CA THR A 233 -13.79 -9.98 -12.22
C THR A 233 -12.97 -10.97 -11.40
N HIS A 234 -11.76 -11.27 -11.90
CA HIS A 234 -10.77 -12.08 -11.21
C HIS A 234 -9.47 -11.32 -11.10
N GLY A 235 -8.80 -11.42 -9.95
CA GLY A 235 -7.54 -10.78 -9.66
C GLY A 235 -6.94 -11.27 -8.35
N GLU A 236 -5.91 -10.60 -7.90
CA GLU A 236 -5.23 -10.88 -6.63
C GLU A 236 -4.92 -9.59 -5.90
N ILE A 237 -4.86 -9.67 -4.58
CA ILE A 237 -4.36 -8.62 -3.69
C ILE A 237 -2.83 -8.72 -3.61
N GLY A 238 -2.16 -7.58 -3.60
CA GLY A 238 -0.71 -7.46 -3.47
C GLY A 238 -0.29 -6.19 -2.74
N VAL A 239 1.01 -6.11 -2.47
CA VAL A 239 1.65 -4.94 -1.85
C VAL A 239 2.08 -3.96 -2.92
N LEU A 240 1.77 -2.69 -2.73
CA LEU A 240 2.07 -1.61 -3.66
C LEU A 240 3.29 -0.81 -3.21
N MET A 241 4.21 -0.56 -4.13
CA MET A 241 5.45 0.17 -3.86
C MET A 241 5.79 1.13 -5.00
N ARG A 242 6.61 2.13 -4.70
CA ARG A 242 7.13 3.05 -5.69
C ARG A 242 8.14 2.38 -6.63
N LYS A 243 8.21 2.79 -7.88
CA LYS A 243 9.28 2.38 -8.81
C LYS A 243 10.67 2.66 -8.24
N GLY A 244 11.62 1.74 -8.47
CA GLY A 244 12.99 1.81 -7.98
C GLY A 244 13.22 1.25 -6.58
N GLN A 245 12.21 0.62 -5.97
CA GLN A 245 12.32 -0.09 -4.68
C GLN A 245 12.43 -1.61 -4.90
N ASP A 246 13.20 -2.03 -5.90
CA ASP A 246 13.28 -3.43 -6.35
C ASP A 246 13.88 -4.37 -5.29
N ASP A 247 14.74 -3.87 -4.41
CA ASP A 247 15.23 -4.62 -3.26
C ASP A 247 14.13 -4.92 -2.25
N LEU A 248 13.27 -3.94 -1.94
CA LEU A 248 12.11 -4.12 -1.07
C LEU A 248 11.08 -5.06 -1.71
N LEU A 249 10.81 -4.92 -3.03
CA LEU A 249 9.91 -5.81 -3.74
C LEU A 249 10.35 -7.28 -3.64
N ARG A 250 11.64 -7.56 -3.86
CA ARG A 250 12.18 -8.93 -3.71
C ARG A 250 11.97 -9.47 -2.31
N LEU A 251 12.29 -8.69 -1.27
CA LEU A 251 12.07 -9.09 0.12
C LEU A 251 10.59 -9.38 0.41
N VAL A 252 9.69 -8.52 -0.05
CA VAL A 252 8.23 -8.70 0.12
C VAL A 252 7.77 -9.99 -0.56
N ASN A 253 8.21 -10.27 -1.79
CA ASN A 253 7.87 -11.50 -2.50
C ASN A 253 8.43 -12.74 -1.77
N ASP A 254 9.66 -12.68 -1.28
CA ASP A 254 10.26 -13.76 -0.48
C ASP A 254 9.44 -14.07 0.78
N VAL A 255 8.94 -13.01 1.48
CA VAL A 255 8.06 -13.17 2.64
C VAL A 255 6.75 -13.83 2.24
N ILE A 256 6.09 -13.35 1.18
CA ILE A 256 4.83 -13.93 0.67
C ILE A 256 5.03 -15.41 0.30
N HIS A 257 6.10 -15.76 -0.40
CA HIS A 257 6.41 -17.13 -0.78
C HIS A 257 6.67 -18.01 0.45
N GLN A 258 7.39 -17.49 1.45
CA GLN A 258 7.62 -18.21 2.70
C GLN A 258 6.30 -18.46 3.45
N MET A 259 5.43 -17.45 3.59
CA MET A 259 4.12 -17.57 4.23
C MET A 259 3.20 -18.58 3.51
N LYS A 260 3.28 -18.65 2.17
CA LYS A 260 2.58 -19.69 1.38
C LYS A 260 3.13 -21.08 1.70
N LYS A 261 4.45 -21.21 1.76
CA LYS A 261 5.13 -22.49 1.93
C LYS A 261 4.94 -23.09 3.33
N ASP A 262 5.04 -22.28 4.38
CA ASP A 262 4.95 -22.73 5.77
C ASP A 262 3.52 -22.78 6.32
N GLY A 263 2.53 -22.33 5.52
CA GLY A 263 1.12 -22.36 5.87
C GLY A 263 0.64 -21.16 6.69
N THR A 264 1.50 -20.19 7.00
CA THR A 264 1.12 -18.94 7.71
C THR A 264 -0.01 -18.24 6.98
N LEU A 265 0.10 -18.10 5.66
CA LEU A 265 -0.92 -17.43 4.87
C LEU A 265 -2.28 -18.15 4.95
N ARG A 266 -2.31 -19.48 4.92
CA ARG A 266 -3.53 -20.28 5.09
C ARG A 266 -4.15 -20.07 6.47
N GLN A 267 -3.34 -20.05 7.53
CA GLN A 267 -3.84 -19.80 8.89
C GLN A 267 -4.48 -18.40 9.00
N LEU A 268 -3.90 -17.40 8.33
CA LEU A 268 -4.49 -16.05 8.27
C LEU A 268 -5.80 -16.05 7.48
N HIS A 269 -5.90 -16.76 6.37
CA HIS A 269 -7.17 -16.91 5.63
C HIS A 269 -8.27 -17.50 6.54
N GLU A 270 -7.95 -18.56 7.27
CA GLU A 270 -8.89 -19.20 8.20
C GLU A 270 -9.28 -18.24 9.35
N LYS A 271 -8.30 -17.54 9.93
CA LYS A 271 -8.51 -16.57 11.02
C LYS A 271 -9.47 -15.44 10.63
N TYR A 272 -9.41 -14.96 9.40
CA TYR A 272 -10.20 -13.84 8.93
C TYR A 272 -11.42 -14.25 8.11
N GLY A 273 -11.74 -15.56 8.04
CA GLY A 273 -12.90 -16.07 7.32
C GLY A 273 -12.86 -15.80 5.81
N LEU A 274 -11.66 -15.64 5.24
CA LEU A 274 -11.48 -15.40 3.83
C LEU A 274 -11.67 -16.72 3.06
N VAL A 275 -12.51 -16.69 2.03
CA VAL A 275 -12.77 -17.86 1.22
C VAL A 275 -11.52 -18.27 0.48
N MET A 276 -11.00 -19.47 0.76
CA MET A 276 -9.92 -20.06 -0.04
C MET A 276 -10.49 -20.46 -1.40
N PHE A 277 -10.52 -19.53 -2.36
CA PHE A 277 -10.54 -19.94 -3.74
C PHE A 277 -9.21 -20.62 -4.02
N THR A 278 -9.21 -21.98 -4.01
CA THR A 278 -7.99 -22.71 -4.33
C THR A 278 -7.57 -22.29 -5.74
N TYR A 279 -6.28 -22.05 -5.92
CA TYR A 279 -5.67 -21.76 -7.22
C TYR A 279 -6.09 -22.77 -8.31
N GLN A 280 -6.50 -23.99 -7.94
CA GLN A 280 -7.07 -25.01 -8.83
C GLN A 280 -8.47 -24.62 -9.35
N GLN A 281 -9.32 -24.01 -8.56
CA GLN A 281 -10.62 -23.51 -9.02
C GLN A 281 -10.44 -22.31 -9.96
N TYR A 282 -9.49 -21.45 -9.67
CA TYR A 282 -9.10 -20.33 -10.53
C TYR A 282 -8.57 -20.82 -11.91
N CYS A 283 -7.69 -21.82 -11.95
CA CYS A 283 -7.18 -22.41 -13.19
C CYS A 283 -8.22 -23.20 -13.97
N HIS A 284 -9.21 -23.80 -13.31
CA HIS A 284 -10.29 -24.54 -13.99
C HIS A 284 -11.27 -23.59 -14.69
N GLN A 285 -11.61 -22.46 -14.07
CA GLN A 285 -12.50 -21.44 -14.68
C GLN A 285 -11.86 -20.74 -15.87
N GLN A 286 -10.55 -20.47 -15.84
CA GLN A 286 -9.84 -19.90 -16.98
C GLN A 286 -9.83 -20.82 -18.22
N ARG A 287 -9.87 -22.14 -18.04
CA ARG A 287 -9.90 -23.12 -19.14
C ARG A 287 -11.29 -23.36 -19.74
N SER A 288 -12.35 -22.94 -19.04
CA SER A 288 -13.73 -23.12 -19.52
C SER A 288 -14.28 -21.92 -20.30
N HIS A 289 -13.50 -20.82 -20.42
CA HIS A 289 -13.88 -19.59 -21.11
C HIS A 289 -12.89 -19.18 -22.21
N GLY A 290 -11.96 -20.09 -22.61
CA GLY A 290 -10.98 -19.91 -23.67
C GLY A 290 -11.27 -20.75 -24.95
#